data_91cf54ead482453cf6ab2bb93980a0d7
#
_entry.id   91cf54ead482453cf6ab2bb93980a0d7
#
_cell.length_a   1.000
_cell.length_b   1.000
_cell.length_c   1.000
_cell.angle_alpha   90.00
_cell.angle_beta   90.00
_cell.angle_gamma   90.00
#
_symmetry.space_group_name_H-M   'P 1'
#
loop_
_entity.id
_entity.type
_entity.pdbx_description
1 polymer ?
#
loop_
_entity_poly.entity_id
_entity_poly.type
_entity_poly.pdbx_seq_one_letter_code
_entity_poly.pdbx_strand_id
1 'polypeptide(L)'
;SFKQRHKGKHVLQGWPPVPGSGLPAAIGAKVANPERMVIDIDGDGSLNMTIQEMAVCHRYQLGVKIMVINNQWLGMVRQWQDMIYKGHRAASNLTDKLVVGKSVGEQIEESVDVYPDFVKIADGYSVKAERVTSHDLLEDAIKRMLANPNEPYLLDVIVEAEENVFPMIPAGGTYRDIIMNLDELENRIKVMRQDQGSNI
;
A
#
# COMPACT_ATOMS: atom_id res chain seq x y z
N SER A 1 -8.17 -1.47 13.73
CA SER A 1 -8.80 -2.82 13.84
C SER A 1 -10.06 -2.88 12.99
N PHE A 2 -10.09 -3.78 12.03
CA PHE A 2 -11.25 -4.00 11.16
C PHE A 2 -12.35 -4.75 11.93
N LYS A 3 -13.54 -4.13 12.08
CA LYS A 3 -14.71 -4.80 12.63
C LYS A 3 -15.62 -5.26 11.49
N GLN A 4 -15.67 -6.55 11.25
CA GLN A 4 -16.64 -7.12 10.35
C GLN A 4 -18.05 -7.02 10.95
N ARG A 5 -18.91 -6.18 10.37
CA ARG A 5 -20.29 -5.96 10.82
C ARG A 5 -21.31 -6.84 10.11
N HIS A 6 -20.93 -7.45 8.99
CA HIS A 6 -21.80 -8.28 8.15
C HIS A 6 -21.12 -9.61 7.80
N LYS A 7 -21.90 -10.61 7.38
CA LYS A 7 -21.42 -11.94 6.98
C LYS A 7 -20.67 -11.90 5.63
N GLY A 8 -19.56 -11.18 5.55
CA GLY A 8 -18.61 -11.28 4.44
C GLY A 8 -17.57 -12.36 4.71
N LYS A 9 -16.92 -12.85 3.68
CA LYS A 9 -15.72 -13.69 3.80
C LYS A 9 -14.51 -12.84 3.52
N HIS A 10 -13.51 -12.89 4.39
CA HIS A 10 -12.22 -12.31 4.17
C HIS A 10 -11.27 -13.40 3.68
N VAL A 11 -10.56 -13.12 2.60
CA VAL A 11 -9.36 -13.86 2.24
C VAL A 11 -8.20 -12.98 2.68
N LEU A 12 -7.66 -13.28 3.85
CA LEU A 12 -6.46 -12.63 4.33
C LEU A 12 -5.26 -13.40 3.84
N GLN A 13 -4.25 -12.68 3.41
CA GLN A 13 -2.96 -13.26 3.15
C GLN A 13 -2.39 -13.84 4.45
N GLY A 14 -1.94 -15.09 4.39
CA GLY A 14 -1.34 -15.74 5.56
C GLY A 14 0.00 -15.09 5.95
N TRP A 15 0.53 -15.49 7.08
CA TRP A 15 1.87 -15.10 7.51
C TRP A 15 2.94 -16.05 6.91
N PRO A 16 4.07 -15.58 6.36
CA PRO A 16 4.40 -14.16 6.13
C PRO A 16 3.61 -13.54 4.98
N PRO A 17 3.32 -12.24 5.02
CA PRO A 17 2.65 -11.56 3.91
C PRO A 17 3.54 -11.59 2.66
N VAL A 18 2.95 -11.93 1.52
CA VAL A 18 3.64 -11.99 0.22
C VAL A 18 3.10 -10.88 -0.67
N PRO A 19 3.81 -9.77 -0.84
CA PRO A 19 3.40 -8.71 -1.76
C PRO A 19 3.16 -9.27 -3.17
N GLY A 20 2.18 -8.71 -3.89
CA GLY A 20 1.82 -9.15 -5.23
C GLY A 20 0.82 -10.31 -5.28
N SER A 21 0.39 -10.89 -4.16
CA SER A 21 -0.59 -11.97 -4.17
C SER A 21 -2.06 -11.51 -4.09
N GLY A 22 -2.32 -10.23 -3.79
CA GLY A 22 -3.68 -9.69 -3.61
C GLY A 22 -4.54 -9.86 -4.84
N LEU A 23 -4.17 -9.23 -5.95
CA LEU A 23 -4.93 -9.29 -7.19
C LEU A 23 -5.10 -10.71 -7.75
N PRO A 24 -4.07 -11.57 -7.85
CA PRO A 24 -4.24 -12.97 -8.26
C PRO A 24 -5.20 -13.75 -7.37
N ALA A 25 -5.14 -13.54 -6.05
CA ALA A 25 -6.04 -14.19 -5.11
C ALA A 25 -7.50 -13.71 -5.28
N ALA A 26 -7.71 -12.41 -5.51
CA ALA A 26 -9.02 -11.84 -5.79
C ALA A 26 -9.62 -12.39 -7.10
N ILE A 27 -8.80 -12.53 -8.14
CA ILE A 27 -9.20 -13.18 -9.41
C ILE A 27 -9.65 -14.62 -9.14
N GLY A 28 -8.84 -15.40 -8.42
CA GLY A 28 -9.21 -16.77 -8.05
C GLY A 28 -10.50 -16.85 -7.23
N ALA A 29 -10.67 -15.93 -6.29
CA ALA A 29 -11.90 -15.83 -5.49
C ALA A 29 -13.14 -15.49 -6.35
N LYS A 30 -12.98 -14.60 -7.35
CA LYS A 30 -14.05 -14.22 -8.28
C LYS A 30 -14.42 -15.37 -9.21
N VAL A 31 -13.43 -16.10 -9.72
CA VAL A 31 -13.68 -17.31 -10.54
C VAL A 31 -14.43 -18.38 -9.75
N ALA A 32 -14.03 -18.61 -8.51
CA ALA A 32 -14.68 -19.59 -7.64
C ALA A 32 -16.08 -19.16 -7.16
N ASN A 33 -16.40 -17.88 -7.20
CA ASN A 33 -17.66 -17.31 -6.72
C ASN A 33 -18.14 -16.18 -7.67
N PRO A 34 -18.54 -16.48 -8.89
CA PRO A 34 -18.82 -15.49 -9.92
C PRO A 34 -19.92 -14.49 -9.54
N GLU A 35 -20.92 -14.94 -8.74
CA GLU A 35 -22.04 -14.10 -8.30
C GLU A 35 -21.70 -13.15 -7.14
N ARG A 36 -20.50 -13.28 -6.55
CA ARG A 36 -20.12 -12.45 -5.42
C ARG A 36 -19.33 -11.23 -5.85
N MET A 37 -19.57 -10.13 -5.13
CA MET A 37 -18.66 -8.97 -5.17
C MET A 37 -17.33 -9.37 -4.54
N VAL A 38 -16.24 -9.18 -5.27
CA VAL A 38 -14.88 -9.40 -4.79
C VAL A 38 -14.15 -8.06 -4.84
N ILE A 39 -13.60 -7.68 -3.71
CA ILE A 39 -12.81 -6.44 -3.56
C ILE A 39 -11.42 -6.85 -3.10
N ASP A 40 -10.41 -6.46 -3.89
CA ASP A 40 -9.01 -6.51 -3.54
C ASP A 40 -8.63 -5.18 -2.89
N ILE A 41 -8.06 -5.19 -1.70
CA ILE A 41 -7.53 -4.00 -1.04
C ILE A 41 -6.04 -4.23 -0.90
N ASP A 42 -5.26 -3.53 -1.72
CA ASP A 42 -3.83 -3.75 -1.85
C ASP A 42 -3.05 -2.44 -1.75
N GLY A 43 -1.77 -2.52 -1.44
CA GLY A 43 -0.86 -1.39 -1.49
C GLY A 43 -0.30 -1.18 -2.89
N ASP A 44 0.15 0.03 -3.19
CA ASP A 44 0.76 0.42 -4.44
C ASP A 44 1.97 -0.45 -4.83
N GLY A 45 2.89 -0.69 -3.91
CA GLY A 45 4.04 -1.56 -4.14
C GLY A 45 3.66 -3.02 -4.37
N SER A 46 2.64 -3.51 -3.68
CA SER A 46 2.15 -4.88 -3.84
C SER A 46 1.44 -5.07 -5.17
N LEU A 47 0.48 -4.21 -5.51
CA LEU A 47 -0.22 -4.27 -6.78
C LEU A 47 0.76 -4.19 -7.97
N ASN A 48 1.78 -3.34 -7.87
CA ASN A 48 2.75 -3.15 -8.95
C ASN A 48 3.52 -4.45 -9.31
N MET A 49 3.61 -5.42 -8.40
CA MET A 49 4.29 -6.69 -8.65
C MET A 49 3.50 -7.65 -9.56
N THR A 50 2.18 -7.49 -9.62
CA THR A 50 1.29 -8.36 -10.41
C THR A 50 0.24 -7.57 -11.19
N ILE A 51 0.53 -6.32 -11.51
CA ILE A 51 -0.37 -5.39 -12.16
C ILE A 51 -0.86 -5.89 -13.53
N GLN A 52 -0.06 -6.72 -14.21
CA GLN A 52 -0.40 -7.36 -15.49
C GLN A 52 -1.62 -8.29 -15.40
N GLU A 53 -1.98 -8.74 -14.21
CA GLU A 53 -3.16 -9.59 -14.02
C GLU A 53 -4.49 -8.86 -14.30
N MET A 54 -4.46 -7.53 -14.40
CA MET A 54 -5.60 -6.76 -14.92
C MET A 54 -6.02 -7.20 -16.32
N ALA A 55 -5.08 -7.70 -17.12
CA ALA A 55 -5.40 -8.29 -18.44
C ALA A 55 -6.35 -9.49 -18.32
N VAL A 56 -6.22 -10.30 -17.27
CA VAL A 56 -7.11 -11.43 -16.98
C VAL A 56 -8.50 -10.92 -16.61
N CYS A 57 -8.58 -9.89 -15.76
CA CYS A 57 -9.85 -9.29 -15.39
C CYS A 57 -10.62 -8.78 -16.61
N HIS A 58 -9.94 -8.07 -17.51
CA HIS A 58 -10.52 -7.58 -18.75
C HIS A 58 -10.93 -8.72 -19.69
N ARG A 59 -10.00 -9.65 -19.98
CA ARG A 59 -10.21 -10.72 -20.95
C ARG A 59 -11.38 -11.64 -20.61
N TYR A 60 -11.53 -11.97 -19.32
CA TYR A 60 -12.57 -12.90 -18.86
C TYR A 60 -13.76 -12.18 -18.23
N GLN A 61 -13.83 -10.85 -18.32
CA GLN A 61 -14.90 -10.01 -17.77
C GLN A 61 -15.15 -10.30 -16.28
N LEU A 62 -14.08 -10.43 -15.52
CA LEU A 62 -14.13 -10.68 -14.10
C LEU A 62 -14.29 -9.36 -13.33
N GLY A 63 -15.45 -9.15 -12.76
CA GLY A 63 -15.78 -7.93 -12.01
C GLY A 63 -15.07 -7.83 -10.64
N VAL A 64 -13.74 -7.91 -10.64
CA VAL A 64 -12.90 -7.65 -9.46
C VAL A 64 -12.79 -6.15 -9.24
N LYS A 65 -13.00 -5.69 -8.01
CA LYS A 65 -12.79 -4.30 -7.59
C LYS A 65 -11.42 -4.19 -6.95
N ILE A 66 -10.55 -3.39 -7.51
CA ILE A 66 -9.18 -3.20 -7.05
C ILE A 66 -9.10 -1.84 -6.38
N MET A 67 -8.94 -1.81 -5.06
CA MET A 67 -8.74 -0.59 -4.29
C MET A 67 -7.27 -0.51 -3.89
N VAL A 68 -6.55 0.44 -4.47
CA VAL A 68 -5.14 0.67 -4.19
C VAL A 68 -5.01 1.71 -3.09
N ILE A 69 -4.42 1.34 -1.98
CA ILE A 69 -4.05 2.27 -0.91
C ILE A 69 -2.64 2.76 -1.22
N ASN A 70 -2.57 3.93 -1.85
CA ASN A 70 -1.37 4.45 -2.48
C ASN A 70 -0.73 5.53 -1.62
N ASN A 71 0.33 5.17 -0.92
CA ASN A 71 1.17 6.10 -0.16
C ASN A 71 2.50 6.43 -0.88
N GLN A 72 2.71 5.88 -2.08
CA GLN A 72 3.91 6.04 -2.89
C GLN A 72 5.20 5.56 -2.21
N TRP A 73 5.05 4.64 -1.25
CA TRP A 73 6.17 4.05 -0.53
C TRP A 73 5.97 2.54 -0.31
N LEU A 74 7.07 1.82 -0.24
CA LEU A 74 7.09 0.54 0.43
C LEU A 74 7.04 0.81 1.94
N GLY A 75 5.85 1.16 2.45
CA GLY A 75 5.66 1.78 3.75
C GLY A 75 6.22 0.96 4.92
N MET A 76 6.00 -0.35 4.92
CA MET A 76 6.55 -1.24 5.95
C MET A 76 8.08 -1.31 5.87
N VAL A 77 8.66 -1.36 4.66
CA VAL A 77 10.12 -1.35 4.47
C VAL A 77 10.70 -0.04 4.99
N ARG A 78 10.09 1.10 4.65
CA ARG A 78 10.49 2.41 5.15
C ARG A 78 10.46 2.45 6.68
N GLN A 79 9.37 2.01 7.31
CA GLN A 79 9.25 1.99 8.77
C GLN A 79 10.35 1.15 9.42
N TRP A 80 10.69 -0.01 8.85
CA TRP A 80 11.80 -0.83 9.33
C TRP A 80 13.15 -0.15 9.13
N GLN A 81 13.35 0.56 8.03
CA GLN A 81 14.56 1.36 7.79
C GLN A 81 14.72 2.45 8.82
N ASP A 82 13.64 3.13 9.18
CA ASP A 82 13.64 4.15 10.23
C ASP A 82 13.97 3.53 11.61
N MET A 83 13.36 2.39 11.95
CA MET A 83 13.53 1.74 13.24
C MET A 83 14.90 1.07 13.44
N ILE A 84 15.44 0.41 12.42
CA ILE A 84 16.63 -0.43 12.53
C ILE A 84 17.86 0.25 11.93
N TYR A 85 17.69 0.93 10.80
CA TYR A 85 18.79 1.53 10.05
C TYR A 85 18.91 3.04 10.25
N LYS A 86 18.36 3.58 11.35
CA LYS A 86 18.49 4.97 11.78
C LYS A 86 18.00 5.98 10.74
N GLY A 87 17.00 5.61 9.94
CA GLY A 87 16.46 6.45 8.88
C GLY A 87 17.26 6.44 7.59
N HIS A 88 18.21 5.50 7.42
CA HIS A 88 18.85 5.28 6.12
C HIS A 88 17.87 4.56 5.19
N ARG A 89 17.00 5.33 4.55
CA ARG A 89 16.01 4.83 3.61
C ARG A 89 16.66 4.55 2.26
N ALA A 90 16.48 3.35 1.72
CA ALA A 90 17.00 2.94 0.43
C ALA A 90 15.97 2.14 -0.35
N ALA A 91 15.72 2.51 -1.61
CA ALA A 91 14.83 1.81 -2.55
C ALA A 91 13.40 1.56 -2.03
N SER A 92 12.90 2.38 -1.09
CA SER A 92 11.55 2.26 -0.53
C SER A 92 10.60 3.36 -1.00
N ASN A 93 11.12 4.41 -1.62
CA ASN A 93 10.34 5.46 -2.25
C ASN A 93 9.93 5.03 -3.66
N LEU A 94 8.63 5.11 -3.98
CA LEU A 94 8.06 4.75 -5.28
C LEU A 94 7.69 5.98 -6.12
N THR A 95 8.03 7.21 -5.67
CA THR A 95 7.74 8.42 -6.43
C THR A 95 8.63 8.58 -7.67
N ASP A 96 8.21 9.37 -8.64
CA ASP A 96 8.76 9.47 -9.98
C ASP A 96 10.23 9.93 -10.06
N LYS A 97 10.69 10.75 -9.12
CA LYS A 97 12.00 11.43 -9.30
C LYS A 97 13.01 11.05 -8.22
N LEU A 98 13.68 9.94 -8.44
CA LEU A 98 14.98 9.73 -7.80
C LEU A 98 16.01 10.60 -8.52
N VAL A 99 16.35 11.76 -7.96
CA VAL A 99 17.49 12.54 -8.45
C VAL A 99 18.76 11.79 -8.06
N VAL A 100 19.36 11.14 -9.03
CA VAL A 100 20.63 10.42 -8.86
C VAL A 100 21.69 11.42 -8.33
N GLY A 101 22.24 11.17 -7.16
CA GLY A 101 23.29 11.98 -6.55
C GLY A 101 22.85 12.91 -5.41
N LYS A 102 21.56 12.95 -5.06
CA LYS A 102 21.10 13.59 -3.82
C LYS A 102 21.01 12.60 -2.68
N SER A 103 21.44 13.00 -1.49
CA SER A 103 21.31 12.21 -0.28
C SER A 103 19.84 12.00 0.05
N VAL A 104 19.51 10.80 0.51
CA VAL A 104 18.17 10.48 1.04
C VAL A 104 17.87 11.42 2.21
N GLY A 105 16.97 12.38 2.03
CA GLY A 105 16.65 13.44 3.01
C GLY A 105 16.68 14.86 2.44
N GLU A 106 17.24 15.08 1.24
CA GLU A 106 17.01 16.34 0.52
C GLU A 106 15.62 16.30 -0.07
N GLN A 107 14.80 17.29 0.28
CA GLN A 107 13.40 17.40 -0.17
C GLN A 107 13.33 17.25 -1.68
N ILE A 108 12.68 16.21 -2.12
CA ILE A 108 12.18 16.11 -3.48
C ILE A 108 11.09 17.17 -3.55
N GLU A 109 11.25 18.19 -4.40
CA GLU A 109 10.13 19.08 -4.73
C GLU A 109 8.92 18.20 -5.02
N GLU A 110 7.79 18.46 -4.36
CA GLU A 110 6.56 17.70 -4.50
C GLU A 110 6.29 17.49 -5.99
N SER A 111 6.49 16.28 -6.49
CA SER A 111 6.08 15.99 -7.83
C SER A 111 4.56 15.95 -7.83
N VAL A 112 3.96 16.82 -8.62
CA VAL A 112 2.50 16.93 -8.80
C VAL A 112 1.93 15.63 -9.38
N ASP A 113 2.79 14.78 -9.94
CA ASP A 113 2.42 13.55 -10.62
C ASP A 113 2.58 12.32 -9.72
N VAL A 114 1.47 11.63 -9.50
CA VAL A 114 1.46 10.32 -8.81
C VAL A 114 2.08 9.27 -9.73
N TYR A 115 3.13 8.60 -9.24
CA TYR A 115 3.83 7.54 -9.99
C TYR A 115 3.93 6.25 -9.17
N PRO A 116 3.74 5.07 -9.79
CA PRO A 116 3.22 4.91 -11.15
C PRO A 116 1.78 5.41 -11.28
N ASP A 117 1.40 5.86 -12.47
CA ASP A 117 0.03 6.29 -12.74
C ASP A 117 -0.88 5.08 -12.96
N PHE A 118 -1.43 4.55 -11.88
CA PHE A 118 -2.30 3.37 -11.92
C PHE A 118 -3.56 3.56 -12.76
N VAL A 119 -4.07 4.80 -12.87
CA VAL A 119 -5.23 5.09 -13.70
C VAL A 119 -4.90 4.92 -15.19
N LYS A 120 -3.76 5.46 -15.64
CA LYS A 120 -3.31 5.26 -17.03
C LYS A 120 -2.96 3.81 -17.32
N ILE A 121 -2.36 3.10 -16.36
CA ILE A 121 -2.04 1.68 -16.52
C ILE A 121 -3.33 0.86 -16.65
N ALA A 122 -4.32 1.10 -15.80
CA ALA A 122 -5.62 0.44 -15.87
C ALA A 122 -6.33 0.71 -17.20
N ASP A 123 -6.29 1.95 -17.70
CA ASP A 123 -6.82 2.31 -19.02
C ASP A 123 -6.13 1.50 -20.13
N GLY A 124 -4.81 1.35 -20.07
CA GLY A 124 -4.04 0.51 -21.00
C GLY A 124 -4.46 -0.95 -20.98
N TYR A 125 -5.01 -1.46 -19.88
CA TYR A 125 -5.62 -2.78 -19.78
C TYR A 125 -7.14 -2.79 -20.04
N SER A 126 -7.71 -1.65 -20.45
CA SER A 126 -9.16 -1.47 -20.62
C SER A 126 -9.96 -1.77 -19.36
N VAL A 127 -9.39 -1.47 -18.20
CA VAL A 127 -10.03 -1.53 -16.90
C VAL A 127 -10.40 -0.10 -16.49
N LYS A 128 -11.66 0.10 -16.14
CA LYS A 128 -12.15 1.40 -15.68
C LYS A 128 -11.45 1.81 -14.40
N ALA A 129 -11.01 3.07 -14.31
CA ALA A 129 -10.27 3.52 -13.15
C ALA A 129 -10.55 4.99 -12.81
N GLU A 130 -10.38 5.35 -11.55
CA GLU A 130 -10.34 6.72 -11.09
C GLU A 130 -9.38 6.87 -9.91
N ARG A 131 -8.92 8.12 -9.66
CA ARG A 131 -8.07 8.46 -8.53
C ARG A 131 -8.82 9.37 -7.57
N VAL A 132 -8.63 9.13 -6.27
CA VAL A 132 -9.16 9.94 -5.18
C VAL A 132 -8.00 10.49 -4.35
N THR A 133 -7.99 11.81 -4.19
CA THR A 133 -6.96 12.56 -3.44
C THR A 133 -7.52 13.27 -2.21
N SER A 134 -8.82 13.17 -1.97
CA SER A 134 -9.49 13.81 -0.84
C SER A 134 -10.50 12.87 -0.21
N HIS A 135 -10.56 12.88 1.12
CA HIS A 135 -11.50 12.10 1.90
C HIS A 135 -12.97 12.37 1.51
N ASP A 136 -13.30 13.61 1.20
CA ASP A 136 -14.67 14.02 0.85
C ASP A 136 -15.19 13.36 -0.43
N LEU A 137 -14.29 12.96 -1.33
CA LEU A 137 -14.63 12.31 -2.60
C LEU A 137 -14.68 10.78 -2.48
N LEU A 138 -14.20 10.21 -1.39
CA LEU A 138 -13.98 8.77 -1.25
C LEU A 138 -15.28 7.97 -1.28
N GLU A 139 -16.30 8.42 -0.55
CA GLU A 139 -17.57 7.69 -0.45
C GLU A 139 -18.24 7.55 -1.82
N ASP A 140 -18.29 8.62 -2.61
CA ASP A 140 -18.92 8.59 -3.92
C ASP A 140 -18.08 7.82 -4.94
N ALA A 141 -16.76 7.85 -4.84
CA ALA A 141 -15.88 7.00 -5.65
C ALA A 141 -16.09 5.50 -5.34
N ILE A 142 -16.22 5.13 -4.08
CA ILE A 142 -16.55 3.74 -3.70
C ILE A 142 -17.90 3.33 -4.27
N LYS A 143 -18.93 4.20 -4.21
CA LYS A 143 -20.23 3.91 -4.83
C LYS A 143 -20.11 3.67 -6.33
N ARG A 144 -19.32 4.48 -7.04
CA ARG A 144 -19.06 4.29 -8.48
C ARG A 144 -18.34 2.98 -8.77
N MET A 145 -17.29 2.66 -7.99
CA MET A 145 -16.57 1.39 -8.09
C MET A 145 -17.50 0.18 -7.93
N LEU A 146 -18.47 0.25 -7.02
CA LEU A 146 -19.38 -0.85 -6.71
C LEU A 146 -20.61 -0.90 -7.61
N ALA A 147 -20.88 0.11 -8.43
CA ALA A 147 -22.11 0.27 -9.19
C ALA A 147 -22.38 -0.89 -10.17
N ASN A 148 -21.32 -1.43 -10.81
CA ASN A 148 -21.47 -2.56 -11.73
C ASN A 148 -20.68 -3.78 -11.22
N PRO A 149 -21.31 -4.81 -10.65
CA PRO A 149 -20.62 -5.96 -10.06
C PRO A 149 -19.86 -6.83 -11.06
N ASN A 150 -20.15 -6.73 -12.35
CA ASN A 150 -19.59 -7.58 -13.39
C ASN A 150 -18.42 -6.90 -14.16
N GLU A 151 -18.14 -5.64 -13.89
CA GLU A 151 -17.11 -4.87 -14.56
C GLU A 151 -15.89 -4.74 -13.64
N PRO A 152 -14.65 -5.03 -14.11
CA PRO A 152 -13.47 -4.74 -13.32
C PRO A 152 -13.31 -3.23 -13.13
N TYR A 153 -12.79 -2.84 -11.98
CA TYR A 153 -12.64 -1.42 -11.65
C TYR A 153 -11.44 -1.21 -10.73
N LEU A 154 -10.63 -0.20 -11.00
CA LEU A 154 -9.52 0.21 -10.14
C LEU A 154 -9.82 1.57 -9.51
N LEU A 155 -9.72 1.65 -8.19
CA LEU A 155 -9.80 2.87 -7.40
C LEU A 155 -8.44 3.15 -6.76
N ASP A 156 -7.74 4.18 -7.24
CA ASP A 156 -6.45 4.62 -6.71
C ASP A 156 -6.69 5.68 -5.62
N VAL A 157 -6.50 5.29 -4.36
CA VAL A 157 -6.75 6.13 -3.18
C VAL A 157 -5.42 6.63 -2.66
N ILE A 158 -5.14 7.91 -2.85
CA ILE A 158 -3.94 8.54 -2.32
C ILE A 158 -4.12 8.74 -0.81
N VAL A 159 -3.15 8.27 -0.05
CA VAL A 159 -3.13 8.37 1.40
C VAL A 159 -1.84 9.03 1.89
N GLU A 160 -1.80 9.32 3.19
CA GLU A 160 -0.63 9.92 3.84
C GLU A 160 0.63 9.09 3.58
N ALA A 161 1.68 9.77 3.11
CA ALA A 161 2.91 9.12 2.65
C ALA A 161 3.73 8.52 3.81
N GLU A 162 3.73 9.17 4.96
CA GLU A 162 4.62 8.84 6.08
C GLU A 162 3.91 8.20 7.29
N GLU A 163 2.66 7.80 7.15
CA GLU A 163 1.95 7.11 8.22
C GLU A 163 2.60 5.75 8.52
N ASN A 164 2.75 5.46 9.81
CA ASN A 164 3.36 4.24 10.31
C ASN A 164 2.35 3.32 10.99
N VAL A 165 2.65 2.02 11.01
CA VAL A 165 1.83 1.02 11.70
C VAL A 165 2.25 0.94 13.16
N PHE A 166 1.34 1.32 14.07
CA PHE A 166 1.50 1.19 15.51
C PHE A 166 0.26 0.51 16.13
N PRO A 167 0.41 -0.22 17.27
CA PRO A 167 1.65 -0.55 17.96
C PRO A 167 2.49 -1.60 17.20
N MET A 168 3.81 -1.58 17.39
CA MET A 168 4.73 -2.51 16.75
C MET A 168 5.79 -3.03 17.72
N ILE A 169 6.12 -4.33 17.61
CA ILE A 169 7.25 -4.92 18.31
C ILE A 169 8.43 -4.97 17.33
N PRO A 170 9.58 -4.34 17.64
CA PRO A 170 10.75 -4.38 16.76
C PRO A 170 11.30 -5.81 16.64
N ALA A 171 11.98 -6.09 15.53
CA ALA A 171 12.58 -7.39 15.29
C ALA A 171 13.57 -7.75 16.41
N GLY A 172 13.45 -8.96 16.94
CA GLY A 172 14.24 -9.44 18.09
C GLY A 172 13.76 -8.93 19.43
N GLY A 173 12.75 -8.04 19.46
CA GLY A 173 12.13 -7.54 20.69
C GLY A 173 11.09 -8.48 21.27
N THR A 174 10.70 -8.18 22.52
CA THR A 174 9.65 -8.85 23.27
C THR A 174 8.44 -7.93 23.40
N TYR A 175 7.36 -8.42 24.00
CA TYR A 175 6.18 -7.61 24.33
C TYR A 175 6.51 -6.34 25.17
N ARG A 176 7.60 -6.36 25.93
CA ARG A 176 8.07 -5.19 26.72
C ARG A 176 8.72 -4.11 25.86
N ASP A 177 9.09 -4.46 24.66
CA ASP A 177 9.77 -3.56 23.71
C ASP A 177 8.80 -2.93 22.70
N ILE A 178 7.48 -3.07 22.94
CA ILE A 178 6.44 -2.54 22.07
C ILE A 178 6.60 -1.01 21.92
N ILE A 179 6.48 -0.56 20.68
CA ILE A 179 6.48 0.86 20.30
C ILE A 179 5.04 1.26 20.04
N MET A 180 4.51 2.22 20.77
CA MET A 180 3.10 2.59 20.73
C MET A 180 2.80 3.70 19.73
N ASN A 181 3.78 4.55 19.43
CA ASN A 181 3.59 5.72 18.59
C ASN A 181 4.92 6.24 18.00
N LEU A 182 4.82 7.27 17.16
CA LEU A 182 5.97 7.87 16.49
C LEU A 182 6.97 8.50 17.47
N ASP A 183 6.49 9.16 18.53
CA ASP A 183 7.36 9.83 19.51
C ASP A 183 8.28 8.83 20.22
N GLU A 184 7.74 7.66 20.60
CA GLU A 184 8.57 6.58 21.16
C GLU A 184 9.60 6.05 20.15
N LEU A 185 9.22 5.92 18.88
CA LEU A 185 10.14 5.51 17.82
C LEU A 185 11.26 6.52 17.65
N GLU A 186 10.96 7.80 17.57
CA GLU A 186 11.96 8.86 17.42
C GLU A 186 12.91 8.94 18.62
N ASN A 187 12.38 8.78 19.82
CA ASN A 187 13.21 8.77 21.02
C ASN A 187 14.17 7.58 21.03
N ARG A 188 13.73 6.41 20.64
CA ARG A 188 14.61 5.23 20.50
C ARG A 188 15.71 5.45 19.45
N ILE A 189 15.37 6.02 18.30
CA ILE A 189 16.33 6.36 17.26
C ILE A 189 17.37 7.36 17.77
N LYS A 190 16.95 8.39 18.52
CA LYS A 190 17.88 9.38 19.11
C LYS A 190 18.86 8.72 20.07
N VAL A 191 18.39 7.84 20.97
CA VAL A 191 19.25 7.10 21.90
C VAL A 191 20.25 6.23 21.14
N MET A 192 19.81 5.45 20.16
CA MET A 192 20.72 4.62 19.36
C MET A 192 21.81 5.41 18.62
N ARG A 193 21.51 6.65 18.19
CA ARG A 193 22.50 7.54 17.56
C ARG A 193 23.53 8.08 18.56
N GLN A 194 23.11 8.36 19.79
CA GLN A 194 24.00 8.87 20.85
C GLN A 194 24.97 7.80 21.34
N ASP A 195 24.51 6.57 21.54
CA ASP A 195 25.37 5.45 22.00
C ASP A 195 26.50 5.10 21.03
N GLN A 196 26.37 5.43 19.75
CA GLN A 196 27.41 5.18 18.75
C GLN A 196 28.39 6.36 18.57
N GLY A 197 28.01 7.57 18.97
CA GLY A 197 28.92 8.73 19.01
C GLY A 197 29.94 8.68 20.15
N SER A 198 29.74 7.78 21.11
CA SER A 198 30.62 7.63 22.28
C SER A 198 31.69 6.56 22.10
N ASN A 199 31.75 5.88 20.97
CA ASN A 199 32.67 4.77 20.67
C ASN A 199 33.62 5.04 19.49
N ILE A 200 33.94 6.32 19.22
CA ILE A 200 34.99 6.73 18.25
C ILE A 200 36.01 7.56 18.98
#